data_37eab3c04b431770b87ebad64f6461e9
#
_entry.id   37eab3c04b431770b87ebad64f6461e9
#
_cell.length_a   1.000
_cell.length_b   1.000
_cell.length_c   1.000
_cell.angle_alpha   90.00
_cell.angle_beta   90.00
_cell.angle_gamma   90.00
#
_symmetry.space_group_name_H-M   'P 1'
#
loop_
_entity.id
_entity.type
_entity.pdbx_description
1 polymer ?
#
loop_
_entity_poly.entity_id
_entity_poly.type
_entity_poly.pdbx_seq_one_letter_code
_entity_poly.pdbx_strand_id
1 'polypeptide(L)'
;MFINREIAQLILLQRNELTNPSLQKIRKIFGRRFFTKFVSKYLISPKSIGNEYLSLMKDEYEIISKFLDFDKKNVLSIGSGLCGLELIIDRNHSIKKFSIIEKNYVSKKVVYGWDNKNYEAYNKLSLVESFLINNGLKKEKFEIFDFDSKKLPDKDFDIIISLYSLDYHYDFDVYLDFFKKVFKKNSKIIFDTIRADYFTNLFDSVKIISSNENTVHKSKRIICEGIKL
;
A
#
# COMPACT_ATOMS: atom_id res chain seq x y z
N MET A 1 9.26 10.80 -12.11
CA MET A 1 8.60 11.00 -10.79
C MET A 1 9.46 11.95 -9.97
N PHE A 2 8.87 12.98 -9.38
CA PHE A 2 9.59 13.90 -8.50
C PHE A 2 9.75 13.27 -7.12
N ILE A 3 10.99 13.09 -6.67
CA ILE A 3 11.33 12.49 -5.38
C ILE A 3 12.46 13.29 -4.76
N ASN A 4 12.18 13.88 -3.60
CA ASN A 4 13.20 14.48 -2.76
C ASN A 4 13.85 13.42 -1.85
N ARG A 5 14.85 13.84 -1.09
CA ARG A 5 15.61 12.92 -0.23
C ARG A 5 14.78 12.31 0.90
N GLU A 6 13.86 13.07 1.48
CA GLU A 6 12.99 12.60 2.57
C GLU A 6 11.99 11.54 2.07
N ILE A 7 11.42 11.77 0.88
CA ILE A 7 10.56 10.78 0.19
C ILE A 7 11.35 9.52 -0.16
N ALA A 8 12.58 9.63 -0.68
CA ALA A 8 13.42 8.48 -0.97
C ALA A 8 13.72 7.64 0.28
N GLN A 9 13.90 8.28 1.43
CA GLN A 9 14.07 7.58 2.72
C GLN A 9 12.82 6.79 3.11
N LEU A 10 11.63 7.36 2.95
CA LEU A 10 10.36 6.66 3.22
C LEU A 10 10.17 5.48 2.28
N ILE A 11 10.46 5.64 0.99
CA ILE A 11 10.42 4.54 0.02
C ILE A 11 11.27 3.37 0.50
N LEU A 12 12.51 3.61 0.88
CA LEU A 12 13.42 2.55 1.37
C LEU A 12 12.98 1.92 2.70
N LEU A 13 12.25 2.65 3.53
CA LEU A 13 11.63 2.10 4.74
C LEU A 13 10.46 1.19 4.42
N GLN A 14 9.64 1.55 3.44
CA GLN A 14 8.45 0.81 3.05
C GLN A 14 8.78 -0.36 2.12
N ARG A 15 9.73 -0.20 1.20
CA ARG A 15 10.07 -1.13 0.13
C ARG A 15 11.51 -1.60 0.22
N ASN A 16 11.71 -2.70 0.95
CA ASN A 16 13.04 -3.26 1.23
C ASN A 16 13.72 -3.84 0.00
N GLU A 17 12.93 -4.31 -0.95
CA GLU A 17 13.36 -4.90 -2.21
C GLU A 17 14.12 -3.91 -3.10
N LEU A 18 13.92 -2.60 -2.90
CA LEU A 18 14.63 -1.56 -3.64
C LEU A 18 16.09 -1.35 -3.18
N THR A 19 16.56 -2.11 -2.19
CA THR A 19 17.96 -2.10 -1.78
C THR A 19 18.72 -3.23 -2.45
N ASN A 20 19.86 -2.93 -3.06
CA ASN A 20 20.69 -3.97 -3.67
C ASN A 20 21.23 -4.97 -2.63
N PRO A 21 21.62 -6.20 -3.01
CA PRO A 21 22.03 -7.25 -2.07
C PRO A 21 23.21 -6.86 -1.16
N SER A 22 24.16 -6.06 -1.66
CA SER A 22 25.30 -5.59 -0.87
C SER A 22 24.85 -4.63 0.22
N LEU A 23 23.95 -3.71 -0.11
CA LEU A 23 23.37 -2.77 0.84
C LEU A 23 22.44 -3.47 1.84
N GLN A 24 21.75 -4.55 1.45
CA GLN A 24 20.96 -5.36 2.38
C GLN A 24 21.82 -6.02 3.47
N LYS A 25 23.06 -6.45 3.15
CA LYS A 25 24.00 -6.96 4.14
C LYS A 25 24.40 -5.89 5.17
N ILE A 26 24.71 -4.68 4.72
CA ILE A 26 25.00 -3.54 5.59
C ILE A 26 23.79 -3.23 6.51
N ARG A 27 22.59 -3.30 5.97
CA ARG A 27 21.36 -3.11 6.73
C ARG A 27 21.13 -4.16 7.82
N LYS A 28 21.47 -5.43 7.56
CA LYS A 28 21.39 -6.49 8.58
C LYS A 28 22.32 -6.22 9.77
N ILE A 29 23.50 -5.62 9.52
CA ILE A 29 24.50 -5.31 10.55
C ILE A 29 24.10 -4.08 11.37
N PHE A 30 23.71 -2.98 10.72
CA PHE A 30 23.48 -1.68 11.37
C PHE A 30 22.00 -1.40 11.71
N GLY A 31 21.09 -2.26 11.30
CA GLY A 31 19.66 -2.08 11.47
C GLY A 31 19.03 -1.16 10.43
N ARG A 32 17.73 -1.36 10.19
CA ARG A 32 16.95 -0.72 9.12
C ARG A 32 16.96 0.81 9.22
N ARG A 33 16.81 1.35 10.41
CA ARG A 33 16.70 2.80 10.64
C ARG A 33 18.00 3.54 10.41
N PHE A 34 19.10 3.01 10.98
CA PHE A 34 20.43 3.60 10.78
C PHE A 34 20.82 3.53 9.31
N PHE A 35 20.64 2.36 8.69
CA PHE A 35 20.86 2.17 7.27
C PHE A 35 20.09 3.19 6.43
N THR A 36 18.78 3.35 6.66
CA THR A 36 17.96 4.28 5.87
C THR A 36 18.43 5.71 6.06
N LYS A 37 18.74 6.15 7.28
CA LYS A 37 19.22 7.51 7.53
C LYS A 37 20.60 7.78 6.92
N PHE A 38 21.53 6.86 7.06
CA PHE A 38 22.91 7.06 6.62
C PHE A 38 23.07 6.78 5.12
N VAL A 39 22.65 5.63 4.66
CA VAL A 39 22.82 5.19 3.27
C VAL A 39 22.02 6.07 2.32
N SER A 40 20.76 6.36 2.65
CA SER A 40 19.92 7.24 1.81
C SER A 40 20.42 8.69 1.81
N LYS A 41 21.06 9.14 2.88
CA LYS A 41 21.59 10.51 2.95
C LYS A 41 22.86 10.70 2.12
N TYR A 42 23.75 9.70 2.07
CA TYR A 42 25.08 9.87 1.52
C TYR A 42 25.41 8.99 0.31
N LEU A 43 24.77 7.84 0.16
CA LEU A 43 25.17 6.83 -0.82
C LEU A 43 24.15 6.58 -1.93
N ILE A 44 22.91 7.10 -1.82
CA ILE A 44 21.86 6.78 -2.78
C ILE A 44 21.30 8.05 -3.42
N SER A 45 21.15 8.00 -4.74
CA SER A 45 20.48 9.04 -5.51
C SER A 45 18.95 8.94 -5.36
N PRO A 46 18.25 10.00 -4.91
CA PRO A 46 16.78 10.03 -4.91
C PRO A 46 16.18 9.71 -6.28
N LYS A 47 16.85 10.13 -7.37
CA LYS A 47 16.42 9.85 -8.74
C LYS A 47 16.46 8.35 -9.07
N SER A 48 17.52 7.65 -8.64
CA SER A 48 17.62 6.19 -8.85
C SER A 48 16.50 5.45 -8.12
N ILE A 49 16.34 5.74 -6.81
CA ILE A 49 15.25 5.16 -6.01
C ILE A 49 13.88 5.44 -6.63
N GLY A 50 13.69 6.68 -7.10
CA GLY A 50 12.44 7.06 -7.75
C GLY A 50 12.13 6.28 -9.01
N ASN A 51 13.14 5.99 -9.82
CA ASN A 51 12.98 5.20 -11.04
C ASN A 51 12.66 3.73 -10.71
N GLU A 52 13.37 3.14 -9.76
CA GLU A 52 13.13 1.77 -9.30
C GLU A 52 11.74 1.63 -8.65
N TYR A 53 11.35 2.61 -7.82
CA TYR A 53 10.03 2.65 -7.23
C TYR A 53 8.91 2.76 -8.27
N LEU A 54 9.12 3.61 -9.28
CA LEU A 54 8.17 3.75 -10.39
C LEU A 54 8.03 2.44 -11.18
N SER A 55 9.14 1.75 -11.45
CA SER A 55 9.13 0.44 -12.11
C SER A 55 8.31 -0.57 -11.30
N LEU A 56 8.60 -0.68 -10.01
CA LEU A 56 7.88 -1.57 -9.11
C LEU A 56 6.36 -1.28 -9.09
N MET A 57 5.97 -0.01 -9.04
CA MET A 57 4.56 0.36 -9.05
C MET A 57 3.87 0.09 -10.40
N LYS A 58 4.62 0.15 -11.51
CA LYS A 58 4.11 -0.25 -12.83
C LYS A 58 3.87 -1.76 -12.89
N ASP A 59 4.80 -2.56 -12.40
CA ASP A 59 4.65 -4.01 -12.35
C ASP A 59 3.41 -4.41 -11.51
N GLU A 60 3.21 -3.75 -10.36
CA GLU A 60 2.00 -3.95 -9.54
C GLU A 60 0.72 -3.54 -10.27
N TYR A 61 0.73 -2.41 -10.96
CA TYR A 61 -0.39 -1.96 -11.78
C TYR A 61 -0.71 -2.93 -12.91
N GLU A 62 0.28 -3.44 -13.64
CA GLU A 62 0.09 -4.40 -14.74
C GLU A 62 -0.58 -5.69 -14.28
N ILE A 63 -0.34 -6.12 -13.06
CA ILE A 63 -1.01 -7.28 -12.48
C ILE A 63 -2.48 -6.99 -12.23
N ILE A 64 -2.79 -5.88 -11.51
CA ILE A 64 -4.15 -5.61 -11.05
C ILE A 64 -5.07 -5.08 -12.14
N SER A 65 -4.54 -4.32 -13.11
CA SER A 65 -5.33 -3.72 -14.20
C SER A 65 -5.96 -4.74 -15.14
N LYS A 66 -5.47 -5.97 -15.16
CA LYS A 66 -6.09 -7.08 -15.91
C LYS A 66 -7.42 -7.54 -15.33
N PHE A 67 -7.71 -7.19 -14.07
CA PHE A 67 -8.88 -7.67 -13.32
C PHE A 67 -9.78 -6.55 -12.82
N LEU A 68 -9.30 -5.29 -12.83
CA LEU A 68 -10.00 -4.14 -12.31
C LEU A 68 -10.13 -3.05 -13.37
N ASP A 69 -11.37 -2.62 -13.60
CA ASP A 69 -11.66 -1.40 -14.37
C ASP A 69 -11.78 -0.21 -13.40
N PHE A 70 -10.88 0.74 -13.54
CA PHE A 70 -10.77 1.89 -12.65
C PHE A 70 -11.54 3.12 -13.14
N ASP A 71 -12.05 3.13 -14.37
CA ASP A 71 -12.67 4.32 -14.94
C ASP A 71 -13.94 4.74 -14.18
N LYS A 72 -13.98 6.03 -13.80
CA LYS A 72 -15.08 6.66 -13.06
C LYS A 72 -15.38 6.02 -11.70
N LYS A 73 -14.41 5.32 -11.09
CA LYS A 73 -14.58 4.62 -9.81
C LYS A 73 -14.16 5.48 -8.62
N ASN A 74 -14.83 5.23 -7.48
CA ASN A 74 -14.35 5.61 -6.17
C ASN A 74 -13.42 4.49 -5.68
N VAL A 75 -12.17 4.82 -5.45
CA VAL A 75 -11.14 3.86 -5.02
C VAL A 75 -10.75 4.15 -3.58
N LEU A 76 -10.75 3.11 -2.75
CA LEU A 76 -10.19 3.15 -1.40
C LEU A 76 -8.82 2.45 -1.43
N SER A 77 -7.79 3.13 -0.95
CA SER A 77 -6.46 2.56 -0.76
C SER A 77 -6.13 2.49 0.73
N ILE A 78 -5.75 1.30 1.21
CA ILE A 78 -5.42 1.06 2.62
C ILE A 78 -3.96 0.62 2.71
N GLY A 79 -3.16 1.36 3.47
CA GLY A 79 -1.75 1.05 3.64
C GLY A 79 -0.93 1.18 2.35
N SER A 80 -1.27 2.14 1.51
CA SER A 80 -0.66 2.38 0.19
C SER A 80 0.75 2.97 0.23
N GLY A 81 1.24 3.27 1.42
CA GLY A 81 2.53 3.91 1.61
C GLY A 81 2.56 5.31 0.98
N LEU A 82 3.45 5.56 0.03
CA LEU A 82 3.55 6.84 -0.68
C LEU A 82 2.57 7.00 -1.85
N CYS A 83 1.68 6.02 -2.08
CA CYS A 83 0.67 6.09 -3.13
C CYS A 83 1.24 6.16 -4.56
N GLY A 84 2.33 5.47 -4.82
CA GLY A 84 2.90 5.41 -6.18
C GLY A 84 2.02 4.66 -7.17
N LEU A 85 1.28 3.64 -6.71
CA LEU A 85 0.33 2.89 -7.51
C LEU A 85 -0.87 3.78 -7.91
N GLU A 86 -1.39 4.58 -7.00
CA GLU A 86 -2.49 5.52 -7.24
C GLU A 86 -2.14 6.56 -8.30
N LEU A 87 -0.89 7.04 -8.33
CA LEU A 87 -0.40 7.92 -9.39
C LEU A 87 -0.41 7.23 -10.77
N ILE A 88 -0.07 5.94 -10.82
CA ILE A 88 -0.08 5.20 -12.08
C ILE A 88 -1.52 4.93 -12.53
N ILE A 89 -2.39 4.57 -11.61
CA ILE A 89 -3.82 4.37 -11.90
C ILE A 89 -4.42 5.67 -12.44
N ASP A 90 -4.19 6.82 -11.80
CA ASP A 90 -4.73 8.11 -12.26
C ASP A 90 -4.20 8.53 -13.65
N ARG A 91 -2.98 8.15 -14.00
CA ARG A 91 -2.38 8.44 -15.33
C ARG A 91 -2.99 7.60 -16.46
N ASN A 92 -3.51 6.42 -16.13
CA ASN A 92 -4.05 5.48 -17.10
C ASN A 92 -5.58 5.45 -17.13
N HIS A 93 -6.23 6.02 -16.10
CA HIS A 93 -7.68 5.95 -15.93
C HIS A 93 -8.28 7.27 -15.47
N SER A 94 -9.54 7.48 -15.80
CA SER A 94 -10.34 8.63 -15.37
C SER A 94 -10.98 8.36 -14.00
N ILE A 95 -10.17 8.32 -12.94
CA ILE A 95 -10.65 8.04 -11.58
C ILE A 95 -11.59 9.13 -11.10
N LYS A 96 -12.67 8.73 -10.41
CA LYS A 96 -13.57 9.68 -9.76
C LYS A 96 -12.93 10.28 -8.52
N LYS A 97 -12.50 9.46 -7.58
CA LYS A 97 -11.80 9.91 -6.37
C LYS A 97 -11.07 8.76 -5.67
N PHE A 98 -9.90 9.08 -5.10
CA PHE A 98 -9.20 8.23 -4.13
C PHE A 98 -9.55 8.64 -2.71
N SER A 99 -9.80 7.65 -1.84
CA SER A 99 -9.73 7.79 -0.39
C SER A 99 -8.58 6.92 0.09
N ILE A 100 -7.65 7.51 0.84
CA ILE A 100 -6.40 6.87 1.24
C ILE A 100 -6.41 6.78 2.76
N ILE A 101 -6.36 5.56 3.31
CA ILE A 101 -6.23 5.32 4.75
C ILE A 101 -4.80 4.91 5.03
N GLU A 102 -4.13 5.68 5.87
CA GLU A 102 -2.74 5.47 6.26
C GLU A 102 -2.52 5.85 7.72
N LYS A 103 -1.42 5.37 8.32
CA LYS A 103 -0.97 5.83 9.62
C LYS A 103 0.04 6.96 9.49
N ASN A 104 -0.13 8.01 10.32
CA ASN A 104 0.82 9.11 10.39
C ASN A 104 1.91 8.82 11.44
N TYR A 105 2.67 7.76 11.22
CA TYR A 105 3.66 7.31 12.18
C TYR A 105 4.87 6.67 11.49
N VAL A 106 6.06 6.88 12.04
CA VAL A 106 7.30 6.19 11.64
C VAL A 106 7.83 5.39 12.80
N SER A 107 7.67 4.08 12.74
CA SER A 107 8.08 3.13 13.78
C SER A 107 9.57 3.23 14.08
N LYS A 108 9.92 3.24 15.36
CA LYS A 108 11.32 3.26 15.82
C LYS A 108 11.98 1.89 15.78
N LYS A 109 11.21 0.82 15.85
CA LYS A 109 11.65 -0.58 15.82
C LYS A 109 10.95 -1.31 14.69
N VAL A 110 11.59 -2.32 14.12
CA VAL A 110 10.96 -3.28 13.22
C VAL A 110 10.36 -4.37 14.09
N VAL A 111 9.06 -4.60 13.96
CA VAL A 111 8.34 -5.71 14.60
C VAL A 111 7.99 -6.70 13.52
N TYR A 112 8.24 -7.99 13.73
CA TYR A 112 7.87 -9.04 12.80
C TYR A 112 6.66 -9.79 13.38
N GLY A 113 5.66 -10.00 12.54
CA GLY A 113 4.45 -10.73 12.91
C GLY A 113 3.26 -9.83 13.26
N TRP A 114 2.11 -10.47 13.45
CA TRP A 114 0.85 -9.81 13.78
C TRP A 114 0.76 -9.54 15.28
N ASP A 115 1.42 -8.51 15.76
CA ASP A 115 1.25 -8.04 17.12
C ASP A 115 0.19 -6.93 17.14
N ASN A 116 -1.00 -7.27 17.61
CA ASN A 116 -2.13 -6.34 17.74
C ASN A 116 -1.84 -5.11 18.62
N LYS A 117 -0.74 -5.11 19.38
CA LYS A 117 -0.36 -4.02 20.27
C LYS A 117 0.65 -3.05 19.68
N ASN A 118 1.37 -3.46 18.61
CA ASN A 118 2.46 -2.66 18.03
C ASN A 118 2.28 -2.56 16.51
N TYR A 119 1.26 -1.83 16.07
CA TYR A 119 1.07 -1.55 14.65
C TYR A 119 2.26 -0.78 14.08
N GLU A 120 3.08 -1.46 13.30
CA GLU A 120 4.18 -0.86 12.56
C GLU A 120 3.65 0.04 11.47
N ALA A 121 4.20 1.25 11.36
CA ALA A 121 3.95 2.13 10.25
C ALA A 121 5.23 2.90 9.88
N TYR A 122 5.39 3.20 8.61
CA TYR A 122 6.52 3.95 8.08
C TYR A 122 6.00 5.02 7.14
N ASN A 123 5.14 5.91 7.65
CA ASN A 123 4.56 6.93 6.81
C ASN A 123 4.45 8.30 7.51
N LYS A 124 4.42 9.33 6.69
CA LYS A 124 4.20 10.72 7.10
C LYS A 124 3.23 11.34 6.11
N LEU A 125 1.99 11.57 6.52
CA LEU A 125 0.89 11.95 5.63
C LEU A 125 1.16 13.24 4.87
N SER A 126 1.87 14.21 5.48
CA SER A 126 2.29 15.43 4.78
C SER A 126 3.24 15.17 3.60
N LEU A 127 4.06 14.11 3.68
CA LEU A 127 4.92 13.72 2.57
C LEU A 127 4.16 12.96 1.49
N VAL A 128 3.16 12.16 1.86
CA VAL A 128 2.25 11.51 0.91
C VAL A 128 1.52 12.56 0.09
N GLU A 129 0.91 13.53 0.75
CA GLU A 129 0.21 14.63 0.09
C GLU A 129 1.12 15.41 -0.85
N SER A 130 2.28 15.83 -0.37
CA SER A 130 3.27 16.55 -1.17
C SER A 130 3.75 15.72 -2.37
N PHE A 131 3.96 14.42 -2.17
CA PHE A 131 4.38 13.50 -3.23
C PHE A 131 3.31 13.38 -4.32
N LEU A 132 2.05 13.20 -3.96
CA LEU A 132 0.94 13.09 -4.91
C LEU A 132 0.80 14.37 -5.74
N ILE A 133 0.76 15.54 -5.10
CA ILE A 133 0.61 16.84 -5.76
C ILE A 133 1.81 17.14 -6.68
N ASN A 134 3.04 16.95 -6.19
CA ASN A 134 4.26 17.22 -6.98
C ASN A 134 4.43 16.26 -8.17
N ASN A 135 3.71 15.14 -8.18
CA ASN A 135 3.70 14.19 -9.28
C ASN A 135 2.44 14.26 -10.15
N GLY A 136 1.61 15.30 -9.97
CA GLY A 136 0.53 15.68 -10.88
C GLY A 136 -0.85 15.19 -10.50
N LEU A 137 -1.04 14.51 -9.36
CA LEU A 137 -2.38 14.18 -8.89
C LEU A 137 -3.02 15.43 -8.28
N LYS A 138 -4.16 15.85 -8.86
CA LYS A 138 -4.89 17.03 -8.42
C LYS A 138 -5.47 16.83 -7.02
N LYS A 139 -5.42 17.88 -6.18
CA LYS A 139 -5.86 17.81 -4.78
C LYS A 139 -7.33 17.39 -4.61
N GLU A 140 -8.19 17.79 -5.51
CA GLU A 140 -9.61 17.43 -5.51
C GLU A 140 -9.88 15.95 -5.78
N LYS A 141 -8.92 15.23 -6.38
CA LYS A 141 -9.03 13.81 -6.70
C LYS A 141 -8.70 12.87 -5.55
N PHE A 142 -8.17 13.35 -4.42
CA PHE A 142 -7.84 12.48 -3.30
C PHE A 142 -8.13 13.10 -1.94
N GLU A 143 -8.36 12.23 -0.97
CA GLU A 143 -8.44 12.54 0.46
C GLU A 143 -7.60 11.54 1.22
N ILE A 144 -6.86 12.02 2.24
CA ILE A 144 -6.03 11.19 3.11
C ILE A 144 -6.63 11.18 4.51
N PHE A 145 -6.82 9.99 5.04
CA PHE A 145 -7.37 9.72 6.37
C PHE A 145 -6.30 9.09 7.24
N ASP A 146 -6.06 9.69 8.39
CA ASP A 146 -5.21 9.08 9.41
C ASP A 146 -6.01 7.99 10.14
N PHE A 147 -5.55 6.75 10.05
CA PHE A 147 -6.18 5.60 10.70
C PHE A 147 -6.39 5.81 12.21
N ASP A 148 -5.43 6.45 12.87
CA ASP A 148 -5.47 6.67 14.33
C ASP A 148 -6.43 7.80 14.72
N SER A 149 -6.89 8.64 13.78
CA SER A 149 -7.84 9.73 14.04
C SER A 149 -9.28 9.25 14.27
N LYS A 150 -9.57 7.95 14.05
CA LYS A 150 -10.91 7.34 14.11
C LYS A 150 -11.94 7.95 13.14
N LYS A 151 -11.50 8.83 12.25
CA LYS A 151 -12.33 9.45 11.22
C LYS A 151 -12.04 8.77 9.88
N LEU A 152 -12.63 7.60 9.67
CA LEU A 152 -12.53 6.88 8.39
C LEU A 152 -13.57 7.44 7.39
N PRO A 153 -13.35 7.24 6.08
CA PRO A 153 -14.31 7.69 5.07
C PRO A 153 -15.66 6.98 5.25
N ASP A 154 -16.75 7.76 5.18
CA ASP A 154 -18.13 7.25 5.29
C ASP A 154 -18.83 7.40 3.94
N LYS A 155 -18.44 6.55 3.01
CA LYS A 155 -19.04 6.46 1.67
C LYS A 155 -18.71 5.11 1.05
N ASP A 156 -19.51 4.72 0.08
CA ASP A 156 -19.31 3.49 -0.68
C ASP A 156 -18.11 3.58 -1.64
N PHE A 157 -17.42 2.45 -1.81
CA PHE A 157 -16.31 2.30 -2.74
C PHE A 157 -16.61 1.23 -3.79
N ASP A 158 -16.14 1.48 -5.01
CA ASP A 158 -16.23 0.51 -6.10
C ASP A 158 -15.07 -0.48 -6.04
N ILE A 159 -13.88 0.02 -5.67
CA ILE A 159 -12.64 -0.75 -5.59
C ILE A 159 -11.93 -0.42 -4.29
N ILE A 160 -11.44 -1.45 -3.61
CA ILE A 160 -10.59 -1.35 -2.43
C ILE A 160 -9.25 -2.04 -2.74
N ILE A 161 -8.14 -1.34 -2.50
CA ILE A 161 -6.79 -1.84 -2.76
C ILE A 161 -5.97 -1.81 -1.46
N SER A 162 -5.30 -2.91 -1.15
CA SER A 162 -4.37 -2.97 -0.02
C SER A 162 -3.24 -3.96 -0.30
N LEU A 163 -2.22 -3.53 -1.05
CA LEU A 163 -1.11 -4.39 -1.38
C LEU A 163 -0.06 -4.39 -0.26
N TYR A 164 0.32 -5.58 0.21
CA TYR A 164 1.32 -5.80 1.28
C TYR A 164 1.02 -5.08 2.60
N SER A 165 -0.25 -4.79 2.90
CA SER A 165 -0.65 -4.14 4.14
C SER A 165 -1.74 -4.91 4.87
N LEU A 166 -2.97 -4.88 4.38
CA LEU A 166 -4.10 -5.61 4.93
C LEU A 166 -3.85 -7.11 4.83
N ASP A 167 -4.12 -7.86 5.89
CA ASP A 167 -3.88 -9.31 6.03
C ASP A 167 -2.42 -9.75 5.77
N TYR A 168 -1.52 -8.79 5.66
CA TYR A 168 -0.08 -9.01 5.52
C TYR A 168 0.71 -8.45 6.72
N HIS A 169 0.40 -7.23 7.16
CA HIS A 169 0.94 -6.56 8.35
C HIS A 169 -0.11 -6.36 9.43
N TYR A 170 -1.37 -6.26 9.04
CA TYR A 170 -2.52 -6.07 9.92
C TYR A 170 -3.55 -7.14 9.64
N ASP A 171 -4.19 -7.67 10.68
CA ASP A 171 -5.28 -8.60 10.52
C ASP A 171 -6.44 -7.94 9.74
N PHE A 172 -7.02 -8.67 8.80
CA PHE A 172 -8.17 -8.24 8.01
C PHE A 172 -9.34 -7.82 8.90
N ASP A 173 -9.54 -8.52 10.01
CA ASP A 173 -10.66 -8.33 10.94
C ASP A 173 -10.66 -6.94 11.59
N VAL A 174 -9.52 -6.25 11.65
CA VAL A 174 -9.42 -4.84 12.11
C VAL A 174 -10.32 -3.91 11.31
N TYR A 175 -10.55 -4.23 10.03
CA TYR A 175 -11.37 -3.43 9.11
C TYR A 175 -12.74 -4.03 8.83
N LEU A 176 -13.10 -5.21 9.38
CA LEU A 176 -14.31 -5.92 9.00
C LEU A 176 -15.59 -5.08 9.19
N ASP A 177 -15.75 -4.44 10.34
CA ASP A 177 -16.91 -3.59 10.61
C ASP A 177 -16.95 -2.32 9.74
N PHE A 178 -15.78 -1.82 9.34
CA PHE A 178 -15.68 -0.73 8.38
C PHE A 178 -16.09 -1.20 6.98
N PHE A 179 -15.60 -2.37 6.54
CA PHE A 179 -15.97 -2.92 5.24
C PHE A 179 -17.47 -3.20 5.10
N LYS A 180 -18.11 -3.69 6.15
CA LYS A 180 -19.58 -3.88 6.18
C LYS A 180 -20.38 -2.61 5.86
N LYS A 181 -19.81 -1.44 6.21
CA LYS A 181 -20.46 -0.13 5.97
C LYS A 181 -20.21 0.41 4.58
N VAL A 182 -19.03 0.18 4.01
CA VAL A 182 -18.57 0.84 2.78
C VAL A 182 -18.52 -0.07 1.55
N PHE A 183 -18.76 -1.37 1.73
CA PHE A 183 -18.70 -2.37 0.66
C PHE A 183 -20.09 -2.50 0.00
N LYS A 184 -20.16 -2.30 -1.31
CA LYS A 184 -21.40 -2.52 -2.10
C LYS A 184 -21.43 -3.93 -2.66
N LYS A 185 -22.58 -4.33 -3.16
CA LYS A 185 -22.78 -5.63 -3.83
C LYS A 185 -21.77 -5.90 -4.96
N ASN A 186 -21.38 -4.85 -5.70
CA ASN A 186 -20.44 -4.96 -6.84
C ASN A 186 -19.04 -4.43 -6.50
N SER A 187 -18.75 -4.15 -5.24
CA SER A 187 -17.41 -3.74 -4.81
C SER A 187 -16.43 -4.89 -4.96
N LYS A 188 -15.21 -4.54 -5.33
CA LYS A 188 -14.08 -5.48 -5.39
C LYS A 188 -13.01 -5.05 -4.40
N ILE A 189 -12.47 -6.01 -3.66
CA ILE A 189 -11.30 -5.77 -2.83
C ILE A 189 -10.14 -6.63 -3.31
N ILE A 190 -8.96 -6.02 -3.44
CA ILE A 190 -7.72 -6.70 -3.81
C ILE A 190 -6.66 -6.49 -2.75
N PHE A 191 -6.05 -7.58 -2.29
CA PHE A 191 -5.01 -7.54 -1.27
C PHE A 191 -4.14 -8.81 -1.29
N ASP A 192 -3.02 -8.74 -0.55
CA ASP A 192 -2.10 -9.87 -0.40
C ASP A 192 -2.35 -10.59 0.93
N THR A 193 -2.42 -11.93 0.91
CA THR A 193 -2.68 -12.78 2.08
C THR A 193 -1.87 -14.07 2.05
N ILE A 194 -1.60 -14.64 3.21
CA ILE A 194 -1.04 -15.99 3.37
C ILE A 194 -2.11 -17.05 3.63
N ARG A 195 -3.36 -16.64 3.84
CA ARG A 195 -4.50 -17.51 4.22
C ARG A 195 -5.70 -17.33 3.27
N ALA A 196 -5.47 -17.43 1.95
CA ALA A 196 -6.50 -17.19 0.94
C ALA A 196 -7.80 -17.98 1.18
N ASP A 197 -7.70 -19.21 1.68
CA ASP A 197 -8.86 -20.09 1.93
C ASP A 197 -9.79 -19.54 3.04
N TYR A 198 -9.28 -18.78 4.00
CA TYR A 198 -10.07 -18.12 5.03
C TYR A 198 -11.14 -17.19 4.42
N PHE A 199 -10.80 -16.51 3.33
CA PHE A 199 -11.65 -15.52 2.69
C PHE A 199 -12.80 -16.12 1.87
N THR A 200 -12.74 -17.42 1.53
CA THR A 200 -13.87 -18.11 0.87
C THR A 200 -15.12 -18.17 1.75
N ASN A 201 -14.95 -18.10 3.06
CA ASN A 201 -16.06 -18.01 4.00
C ASN A 201 -16.63 -16.60 4.15
N LEU A 202 -15.82 -15.58 3.88
CA LEU A 202 -16.19 -14.16 4.07
C LEU A 202 -16.71 -13.49 2.80
N PHE A 203 -16.41 -14.05 1.63
CA PHE A 203 -16.79 -13.46 0.33
C PHE A 203 -17.49 -14.49 -0.55
N ASP A 204 -18.37 -14.00 -1.44
CA ASP A 204 -19.07 -14.83 -2.42
C ASP A 204 -18.11 -15.36 -3.48
N SER A 205 -17.12 -14.55 -3.87
CA SER A 205 -16.10 -14.91 -4.83
C SER A 205 -14.72 -14.53 -4.32
N VAL A 206 -13.78 -15.48 -4.41
CA VAL A 206 -12.36 -15.29 -4.10
C VAL A 206 -11.53 -15.86 -5.24
N LYS A 207 -10.73 -15.01 -5.89
CA LYS A 207 -9.87 -15.41 -7.00
C LYS A 207 -8.43 -15.06 -6.70
N ILE A 208 -7.52 -16.04 -6.78
CA ILE A 208 -6.08 -15.80 -6.74
C ILE A 208 -5.65 -15.27 -8.11
N ILE A 209 -5.00 -14.10 -8.14
CA ILE A 209 -4.54 -13.46 -9.38
C ILE A 209 -3.03 -13.45 -9.53
N SER A 210 -2.29 -13.58 -8.44
CA SER A 210 -0.84 -13.83 -8.47
C SER A 210 -0.38 -14.53 -7.20
N SER A 211 0.75 -15.23 -7.29
CA SER A 211 1.43 -15.84 -6.15
C SER A 211 2.86 -15.35 -6.09
N ASN A 212 3.31 -14.93 -4.92
CA ASN A 212 4.67 -14.49 -4.69
C ASN A 212 5.45 -15.54 -3.88
N GLU A 213 5.95 -16.55 -4.59
CA GLU A 213 6.72 -17.66 -4.00
C GLU A 213 8.09 -17.21 -3.42
N ASN A 214 8.57 -16.04 -3.86
CA ASN A 214 9.87 -15.50 -3.45
C ASN A 214 9.81 -14.68 -2.16
N THR A 215 8.61 -14.38 -1.64
CA THR A 215 8.48 -13.72 -0.33
C THR A 215 8.65 -14.74 0.79
N VAL A 216 9.17 -14.28 1.93
CA VAL A 216 9.31 -15.09 3.14
C VAL A 216 7.99 -15.77 3.54
N HIS A 217 6.87 -15.14 3.23
CA HIS A 217 5.54 -15.58 3.61
C HIS A 217 4.74 -16.26 2.48
N LYS A 218 5.31 -16.42 1.28
CA LYS A 218 4.62 -17.03 0.11
C LYS A 218 3.20 -16.50 -0.07
N SER A 219 3.06 -15.18 -0.07
CA SER A 219 1.74 -14.54 -0.14
C SER A 219 1.07 -14.75 -1.50
N LYS A 220 -0.25 -14.82 -1.47
CA LYS A 220 -1.11 -14.84 -2.64
C LYS A 220 -1.83 -13.49 -2.75
N ARG A 221 -1.87 -12.90 -3.93
CA ARG A 221 -2.73 -11.77 -4.22
C ARG A 221 -4.09 -12.29 -4.62
N ILE A 222 -5.11 -11.86 -3.91
CA ILE A 222 -6.48 -12.26 -4.17
C ILE A 222 -7.36 -11.06 -4.50
N ILE A 223 -8.40 -11.31 -5.28
CA ILE A 223 -9.50 -10.40 -5.52
C ILE A 223 -10.76 -11.04 -4.98
N CYS A 224 -11.53 -10.30 -4.18
CA CYS A 224 -12.76 -10.78 -3.55
C CYS A 224 -13.93 -9.87 -3.92
N GLU A 225 -15.11 -10.47 -4.07
CA GLU A 225 -16.39 -9.80 -4.38
C GLU A 225 -17.48 -10.35 -3.46
N GLY A 226 -18.49 -9.51 -3.14
CA GLY A 226 -19.66 -9.92 -2.35
C GLY A 226 -19.28 -10.31 -0.93
N ILE A 227 -19.09 -9.32 -0.05
CA ILE A 227 -18.87 -9.61 1.37
C ILE A 227 -20.13 -10.24 1.98
N LYS A 228 -19.99 -11.40 2.62
CA LYS A 228 -21.06 -12.08 3.35
C LYS A 228 -21.23 -11.37 4.70
N LEU A 229 -22.39 -10.78 4.91
CA LEU A 229 -22.71 -10.01 6.12
C LEU A 229 -23.34 -10.90 7.20
#